data_6e3881b1dec3c351984d10d8b0a9403c
#
_entry.id   6e3881b1dec3c351984d10d8b0a9403c
#
_cell.length_a   1.000
_cell.length_b   1.000
_cell.length_c   1.000
_cell.angle_alpha   90.00
_cell.angle_beta   90.00
_cell.angle_gamma   90.00
#
_symmetry.space_group_name_H-M   'P 1'
#
loop_
_entity.id
_entity.type
_entity.pdbx_description
1 polymer ?
#
loop_
_entity_poly.entity_id
_entity_poly.type
_entity_poly.pdbx_seq_one_letter_code
_entity_poly.pdbx_strand_id
1 'polypeptide(L)'
;FTIISISKRGMSNEVGVLWRILTILERHNISIDYCPNGIDNVSVVVSTASIAPCLYQVLAEIQEELKPSSLIVHDQIAVVAAVGRRMAFRPGISGRLFAALGEAGINIRMINQGPDEMNIILGVDNKDFAGAIRVLYDSFTK
;
A
#
# COMPACT_ATOMS: atom_id res chain seq x y z
N PHE A 1 4.08 -9.21 -0.21
CA PHE A 1 2.75 -8.60 -0.04
C PHE A 1 1.98 -8.57 -1.36
N THR A 2 0.67 -8.57 -1.25
CA THR A 2 -0.25 -8.44 -2.38
C THR A 2 -1.11 -7.20 -2.15
N ILE A 3 -1.28 -6.40 -3.18
CA ILE A 3 -2.12 -5.20 -3.12
C ILE A 3 -3.33 -5.40 -4.02
N ILE A 4 -4.52 -5.25 -3.46
CA ILE A 4 -5.77 -5.28 -4.23
C ILE A 4 -6.23 -3.83 -4.35
N SER A 5 -6.25 -3.31 -5.58
CA SER A 5 -6.65 -1.93 -5.86
C SER A 5 -8.05 -1.91 -6.46
N ILE A 6 -8.94 -1.19 -5.80
CA ILE A 6 -10.35 -1.12 -6.14
C ILE A 6 -10.66 0.33 -6.51
N SER A 7 -11.11 0.55 -7.74
CA SER A 7 -11.52 1.87 -8.21
C SER A 7 -13.00 1.84 -8.56
N LYS A 8 -13.73 2.84 -8.11
CA LYS A 8 -15.15 2.95 -8.39
C LYS A 8 -15.52 4.42 -8.53
N ARG A 9 -16.13 4.77 -9.67
CA ARG A 9 -16.56 6.15 -9.91
C ARG A 9 -17.57 6.57 -8.84
N GLY A 10 -17.33 7.74 -8.22
CA GLY A 10 -18.21 8.25 -7.18
C GLY A 10 -18.06 7.56 -5.83
N MET A 11 -16.98 6.82 -5.61
CA MET A 11 -16.76 6.09 -4.35
C MET A 11 -16.80 7.01 -3.14
N SER A 12 -16.25 8.22 -3.26
CA SER A 12 -16.21 9.18 -2.16
C SER A 12 -17.60 9.67 -1.73
N ASN A 13 -18.60 9.54 -2.61
CA ASN A 13 -19.98 9.93 -2.32
C ASN A 13 -20.85 8.75 -1.89
N GLU A 14 -20.30 7.55 -1.84
CA GLU A 14 -21.03 6.34 -1.49
C GLU A 14 -20.69 5.94 -0.05
N VAL A 15 -21.72 5.80 0.77
CA VAL A 15 -21.57 5.47 2.19
C VAL A 15 -21.24 3.97 2.34
N GLY A 16 -20.26 3.69 3.18
CA GLY A 16 -19.97 2.32 3.59
C GLY A 16 -19.14 1.49 2.62
N VAL A 17 -18.53 2.09 1.58
CA VAL A 17 -17.72 1.33 0.62
C VAL A 17 -16.54 0.66 1.33
N LEU A 18 -15.80 1.42 2.14
CA LEU A 18 -14.66 0.88 2.85
C LEU A 18 -15.08 -0.22 3.82
N TRP A 19 -16.18 -0.01 4.54
CA TRP A 19 -16.73 -1.02 5.45
C TRP A 19 -17.03 -2.34 4.73
N ARG A 20 -17.62 -2.27 3.53
CA ARG A 20 -17.93 -3.47 2.76
C ARG A 20 -16.68 -4.22 2.32
N ILE A 21 -15.66 -3.50 1.90
CA ILE A 21 -14.36 -4.10 1.53
C ILE A 21 -13.74 -4.81 2.74
N LEU A 22 -13.68 -4.13 3.87
CA LEU A 22 -13.11 -4.69 5.09
C LEU A 22 -13.91 -5.90 5.57
N THR A 23 -15.22 -5.84 5.45
CA THR A 23 -16.11 -6.95 5.84
C THR A 23 -15.87 -8.19 4.97
N ILE A 24 -15.66 -8.02 3.67
CA ILE A 24 -15.34 -9.13 2.79
C ILE A 24 -14.05 -9.81 3.24
N LEU A 25 -13.02 -9.03 3.52
CA LEU A 25 -11.74 -9.58 3.99
C LEU A 25 -11.88 -10.26 5.35
N GLU A 26 -12.68 -9.70 6.25
CA GLU A 26 -12.95 -10.29 7.56
C GLU A 26 -13.62 -11.66 7.42
N ARG A 27 -14.56 -11.82 6.50
CA ARG A 27 -15.23 -13.12 6.26
C ARG A 27 -14.24 -14.21 5.90
N HIS A 28 -13.14 -13.85 5.25
CA HIS A 28 -12.09 -14.80 4.85
C HIS A 28 -10.94 -14.85 5.83
N ASN A 29 -11.08 -14.19 6.98
CA ASN A 29 -10.08 -14.16 8.03
C ASN A 29 -8.75 -13.56 7.55
N ILE A 30 -8.82 -12.51 6.72
CA ILE A 30 -7.66 -11.81 6.17
C ILE A 30 -7.40 -10.55 6.96
N SER A 31 -6.19 -10.44 7.51
CA SER A 31 -5.72 -9.23 8.19
C SER A 31 -5.16 -8.26 7.16
N ILE A 32 -5.48 -6.98 7.33
CA ILE A 32 -5.01 -5.91 6.45
C ILE A 32 -3.83 -5.23 7.11
N ASP A 33 -2.71 -5.14 6.40
CA ASP A 33 -1.51 -4.47 6.92
C ASP A 33 -1.57 -2.97 6.69
N TYR A 34 -1.96 -2.54 5.48
CA TYR A 34 -2.08 -1.13 5.12
C TYR A 34 -3.26 -0.94 4.19
N CYS A 35 -3.83 0.26 4.18
CA CYS A 35 -5.00 0.57 3.37
C CYS A 35 -4.89 1.98 2.76
N PRO A 36 -4.00 2.18 1.77
CA PRO A 36 -3.88 3.47 1.11
C PRO A 36 -5.13 3.82 0.32
N ASN A 37 -5.60 5.05 0.44
CA ASN A 37 -6.83 5.51 -0.19
C ASN A 37 -6.60 6.71 -1.08
N GLY A 38 -7.35 6.77 -2.19
CA GLY A 38 -7.52 7.97 -2.99
C GLY A 38 -8.97 8.44 -2.93
N ILE A 39 -9.34 9.35 -3.81
CA ILE A 39 -10.71 9.89 -3.85
C ILE A 39 -11.70 8.81 -4.29
N ASP A 40 -11.41 8.14 -5.40
CA ASP A 40 -12.28 7.12 -5.99
C ASP A 40 -11.61 5.74 -6.02
N ASN A 41 -10.61 5.52 -5.17
CA ASN A 41 -9.94 4.24 -5.09
C ASN A 41 -9.54 3.89 -3.67
N VAL A 42 -9.50 2.60 -3.40
CA VAL A 42 -9.01 2.03 -2.15
C VAL A 42 -8.09 0.89 -2.51
N SER A 43 -6.94 0.85 -1.87
CA SER A 43 -6.04 -0.29 -1.98
C SER A 43 -5.93 -0.97 -0.63
N VAL A 44 -5.91 -2.29 -0.61
CA VAL A 44 -5.65 -3.06 0.60
C VAL A 44 -4.39 -3.87 0.40
N VAL A 45 -3.48 -3.76 1.38
CA VAL A 45 -2.20 -4.47 1.37
C VAL A 45 -2.29 -5.62 2.35
N VAL A 46 -2.11 -6.83 1.85
CA VAL A 46 -2.28 -8.05 2.64
C VAL A 46 -1.09 -8.99 2.41
N SER A 47 -0.89 -9.92 3.34
CA SER A 47 0.11 -10.96 3.17
C SER A 47 -0.27 -11.87 2.01
N THR A 48 0.66 -12.10 1.10
CA THR A 48 0.42 -12.99 -0.05
C THR A 48 0.06 -14.39 0.41
N ALA A 49 0.72 -14.90 1.44
CA ALA A 49 0.44 -16.23 1.98
C ALA A 49 -0.98 -16.35 2.51
N SER A 50 -1.50 -15.29 3.12
CA SER A 50 -2.86 -15.29 3.68
C SER A 50 -3.94 -15.20 2.62
N ILE A 51 -3.72 -14.39 1.58
CA ILE A 51 -4.75 -14.16 0.55
C ILE A 51 -4.76 -15.22 -0.55
N ALA A 52 -3.62 -15.87 -0.83
CA ALA A 52 -3.50 -16.80 -1.94
C ALA A 52 -4.58 -17.88 -1.95
N PRO A 53 -4.92 -18.55 -0.82
CA PRO A 53 -5.94 -19.61 -0.84
C PRO A 53 -7.35 -19.12 -1.19
N CYS A 54 -7.65 -17.83 -0.97
CA CYS A 54 -9.01 -17.30 -1.18
C CYS A 54 -9.06 -16.09 -2.10
N LEU A 55 -7.97 -15.80 -2.80
CA LEU A 55 -7.89 -14.60 -3.64
C LEU A 55 -9.05 -14.47 -4.62
N TYR A 56 -9.33 -15.53 -5.37
CA TYR A 56 -10.37 -15.47 -6.40
C TYR A 56 -11.76 -15.29 -5.80
N GLN A 57 -12.00 -15.90 -4.64
CA GLN A 57 -13.27 -15.75 -3.93
C GLN A 57 -13.46 -14.31 -3.44
N VAL A 58 -12.40 -13.74 -2.87
CA VAL A 58 -12.41 -12.34 -2.41
C VAL A 58 -12.67 -11.39 -3.57
N LEU A 59 -11.98 -11.58 -4.69
CA LEU A 59 -12.17 -10.75 -5.88
C LEU A 59 -13.59 -10.87 -6.42
N ALA A 60 -14.15 -12.07 -6.44
CA ALA A 60 -15.52 -12.29 -6.91
C ALA A 60 -16.54 -11.59 -6.02
N GLU A 61 -16.35 -11.63 -4.71
CA GLU A 61 -17.24 -10.95 -3.77
C GLU A 61 -17.15 -9.44 -3.90
N ILE A 62 -15.95 -8.89 -4.08
CA ILE A 62 -15.77 -7.45 -4.31
C ILE A 62 -16.48 -7.04 -5.61
N GLN A 63 -16.29 -7.82 -6.66
CA GLN A 63 -16.92 -7.53 -7.95
C GLN A 63 -18.44 -7.55 -7.86
N GLU A 64 -18.99 -8.50 -7.13
CA GLU A 64 -20.43 -8.66 -7.00
C GLU A 64 -21.05 -7.59 -6.10
N GLU A 65 -20.45 -7.35 -4.93
CA GLU A 65 -21.03 -6.45 -3.93
C GLU A 65 -20.78 -4.97 -4.21
N LEU A 66 -19.64 -4.64 -4.81
CA LEU A 66 -19.24 -3.24 -5.03
C LEU A 66 -19.38 -2.80 -6.49
N LYS A 67 -19.31 -3.74 -7.44
CA LYS A 67 -19.34 -3.47 -8.88
C LYS A 67 -18.35 -2.36 -9.26
N PRO A 68 -17.05 -2.54 -8.97
CA PRO A 68 -16.05 -1.51 -9.21
C PRO A 68 -15.84 -1.27 -10.70
N SER A 69 -15.35 -0.07 -11.02
CA SER A 69 -14.93 0.27 -12.38
C SER A 69 -13.67 -0.49 -12.77
N SER A 70 -12.81 -0.74 -11.77
CA SER A 70 -11.53 -1.42 -11.96
C SER A 70 -11.17 -2.20 -10.70
N LEU A 71 -10.63 -3.40 -10.89
CA LEU A 71 -10.18 -4.26 -9.80
C LEU A 71 -8.87 -4.90 -10.25
N ILE A 72 -7.75 -4.45 -9.64
CA ILE A 72 -6.41 -4.84 -10.06
C ILE A 72 -5.67 -5.44 -8.89
N VAL A 73 -4.97 -6.54 -9.14
CA VAL A 73 -4.12 -7.20 -8.15
C VAL A 73 -2.65 -6.97 -8.51
N HIS A 74 -1.90 -6.45 -7.54
CA HIS A 74 -0.45 -6.32 -7.67
C HIS A 74 0.19 -7.27 -6.67
N ASP A 75 0.96 -8.23 -7.15
CA ASP A 75 1.68 -9.15 -6.28
C ASP A 75 3.18 -8.85 -6.32
N GLN A 76 3.96 -9.63 -5.56
CA GLN A 76 5.41 -9.48 -5.47
C GLN A 76 5.83 -8.06 -5.06
N ILE A 77 5.13 -7.50 -4.09
CA ILE A 77 5.44 -6.20 -3.52
C ILE A 77 6.17 -6.41 -2.20
N ALA A 78 7.28 -5.70 -2.03
CA ALA A 78 7.99 -5.65 -0.76
C ALA A 78 7.68 -4.33 -0.07
N VAL A 79 7.59 -4.38 1.26
CA VAL A 79 7.30 -3.19 2.06
C VAL A 79 8.55 -2.84 2.85
N VAL A 80 8.96 -1.57 2.76
CA VAL A 80 10.12 -1.04 3.45
C VAL A 80 9.67 0.13 4.32
N ALA A 81 10.11 0.13 5.58
CA ALA A 81 9.81 1.23 6.50
C ALA A 81 11.08 2.03 6.77
N ALA A 82 11.01 3.34 6.52
CA ALA A 82 12.03 4.28 6.94
C ALA A 82 11.56 4.90 8.27
N VAL A 83 12.29 4.62 9.34
CA VAL A 83 11.91 5.03 10.69
C VAL A 83 12.92 6.06 11.21
N GLY A 84 12.42 7.18 11.72
CA GLY A 84 13.28 8.22 12.28
C GLY A 84 12.53 9.08 13.28
N ARG A 85 13.26 9.56 14.29
CA ARG A 85 12.68 10.46 15.30
C ARG A 85 12.28 11.77 14.64
N ARG A 86 11.06 12.24 14.94
CA ARG A 86 10.52 13.52 14.45
C ARG A 86 10.46 13.60 12.92
N MET A 87 10.35 12.46 12.24
CA MET A 87 10.32 12.43 10.79
C MET A 87 9.16 13.28 10.24
N ALA A 88 8.00 13.22 10.88
CA ALA A 88 6.81 13.96 10.45
C ALA A 88 6.97 15.49 10.61
N PHE A 89 7.91 15.94 11.44
CA PHE A 89 8.10 17.35 11.77
C PHE A 89 9.32 17.97 11.08
N ARG A 90 10.01 17.24 10.22
CA ARG A 90 11.19 17.74 9.50
C ARG A 90 10.87 17.92 8.03
N PRO A 91 10.84 19.17 7.56
CA PRO A 91 10.59 19.43 6.14
C PRO A 91 11.66 18.77 5.26
N GLY A 92 11.23 18.21 4.13
CA GLY A 92 12.12 17.67 3.13
C GLY A 92 12.58 16.21 3.33
N ILE A 93 12.21 15.55 4.43
CA ILE A 93 12.62 14.17 4.68
C ILE A 93 12.07 13.24 3.59
N SER A 94 10.75 13.27 3.34
CA SER A 94 10.16 12.42 2.32
C SER A 94 10.73 12.73 0.93
N GLY A 95 10.95 14.01 0.63
CA GLY A 95 11.56 14.40 -0.64
C GLY A 95 12.94 13.80 -0.85
N ARG A 96 13.75 13.78 0.19
CA ARG A 96 15.10 13.17 0.14
C ARG A 96 15.02 11.67 -0.12
N LEU A 97 14.13 10.98 0.58
CA LEU A 97 13.94 9.54 0.43
C LEU A 97 13.48 9.20 -0.99
N PHE A 98 12.49 9.92 -1.48
CA PHE A 98 11.94 9.66 -2.81
C PHE A 98 12.94 9.99 -3.91
N ALA A 99 13.70 11.08 -3.76
CA ALA A 99 14.74 11.44 -4.72
C ALA A 99 15.83 10.37 -4.78
N ALA A 100 16.27 9.86 -3.63
CA ALA A 100 17.29 8.83 -3.56
C ALA A 100 16.84 7.54 -4.27
N LEU A 101 15.60 7.14 -4.07
CA LEU A 101 15.05 5.95 -4.74
C LEU A 101 14.92 6.17 -6.24
N GLY A 102 14.44 7.34 -6.65
CA GLY A 102 14.32 7.68 -8.07
C GLY A 102 15.65 7.69 -8.79
N GLU A 103 16.68 8.27 -8.16
CA GLU A 103 18.02 8.30 -8.72
C GLU A 103 18.63 6.90 -8.89
N ALA A 104 18.23 5.97 -8.00
CA ALA A 104 18.66 4.58 -8.07
C ALA A 104 17.83 3.75 -9.08
N GLY A 105 16.83 4.36 -9.73
CA GLY A 105 15.96 3.66 -10.67
C GLY A 105 14.94 2.76 -10.03
N ILE A 106 14.62 2.99 -8.74
CA ILE A 106 13.66 2.18 -8.00
C ILE A 106 12.29 2.86 -8.04
N ASN A 107 11.30 2.13 -8.54
CA ASN A 107 9.95 2.63 -8.64
C ASN A 107 9.20 2.42 -7.31
N ILE A 108 8.57 3.48 -6.82
CA ILE A 108 7.74 3.43 -5.61
C ILE A 108 6.34 3.01 -6.03
N ARG A 109 5.85 1.90 -5.48
CA ARG A 109 4.54 1.34 -5.80
C ARG A 109 3.46 1.75 -4.81
N MET A 110 3.85 2.15 -3.61
CA MET A 110 2.93 2.51 -2.54
C MET A 110 3.63 3.42 -1.54
N ILE A 111 2.90 4.38 -0.99
CA ILE A 111 3.38 5.26 0.08
C ILE A 111 2.30 5.29 1.16
N ASN A 112 2.72 5.14 2.40
CA ASN A 112 1.81 5.24 3.54
C ASN A 112 2.50 5.96 4.70
N GLN A 113 1.93 7.08 5.16
CA GLN A 113 2.42 7.83 6.32
C GLN A 113 1.28 8.62 6.91
N GLY A 114 1.06 8.46 8.23
CA GLY A 114 0.10 9.28 8.95
C GLY A 114 0.70 10.62 9.38
N PRO A 115 -0.11 11.56 9.87
CA PRO A 115 0.37 12.91 10.22
C PRO A 115 1.34 12.93 11.40
N ASP A 116 1.25 11.99 12.31
CA ASP A 116 2.10 11.92 13.50
C ASP A 116 3.09 10.76 13.44
N GLU A 117 3.25 10.14 12.27
CA GLU A 117 4.07 8.95 12.15
C GLU A 117 5.57 9.27 12.14
N MET A 118 6.33 8.44 12.87
CA MET A 118 7.78 8.48 12.85
C MET A 118 8.37 7.62 11.73
N ASN A 119 7.51 7.12 10.85
CA ASN A 119 7.95 6.28 9.74
C ASN A 119 7.22 6.62 8.45
N ILE A 120 7.87 6.26 7.35
CA ILE A 120 7.28 6.28 6.02
C ILE A 120 7.33 4.84 5.53
N ILE A 121 6.17 4.32 5.15
CA ILE A 121 6.05 2.96 4.63
C ILE A 121 6.03 3.05 3.11
N LEU A 122 6.94 2.34 2.47
CA LEU A 122 7.07 2.33 1.01
C LEU A 122 6.89 0.93 0.47
N GLY A 123 6.11 0.81 -0.60
CA GLY A 123 6.00 -0.43 -1.35
C GLY A 123 6.86 -0.33 -2.60
N VAL A 124 7.66 -1.35 -2.85
CA VAL A 124 8.50 -1.48 -4.05
C VAL A 124 8.36 -2.90 -4.60
N ASP A 125 8.80 -3.11 -5.83
CA ASP A 125 8.84 -4.48 -6.35
C ASP A 125 9.81 -5.34 -5.54
N ASN A 126 9.50 -6.62 -5.36
CA ASN A 126 10.37 -7.53 -4.58
C ASN A 126 11.82 -7.52 -5.09
N LYS A 127 12.02 -7.40 -6.39
CA LYS A 127 13.36 -7.36 -6.99
C LYS A 127 14.18 -6.17 -6.51
N ASP A 128 13.53 -5.09 -6.08
CA ASP A 128 14.17 -3.86 -5.66
C ASP A 128 14.32 -3.74 -4.15
N PHE A 129 13.91 -4.76 -3.39
CA PHE A 129 13.88 -4.69 -1.94
C PHE A 129 15.26 -4.40 -1.34
N ALA A 130 16.25 -5.20 -1.68
CA ALA A 130 17.61 -5.03 -1.15
C ALA A 130 18.21 -3.69 -1.56
N GLY A 131 18.00 -3.28 -2.82
CA GLY A 131 18.48 -2.01 -3.33
C GLY A 131 17.83 -0.83 -2.62
N ALA A 132 16.52 -0.92 -2.36
CA ALA A 132 15.79 0.13 -1.64
C ALA A 132 16.32 0.32 -0.24
N ILE A 133 16.54 -0.77 0.50
CA ILE A 133 17.09 -0.70 1.85
C ILE A 133 18.46 -0.03 1.84
N ARG A 134 19.32 -0.41 0.90
CA ARG A 134 20.68 0.16 0.81
C ARG A 134 20.63 1.65 0.51
N VAL A 135 19.82 2.05 -0.46
CA VAL A 135 19.68 3.45 -0.88
C VAL A 135 19.16 4.31 0.27
N LEU A 136 18.13 3.84 0.97
CA LEU A 136 17.55 4.57 2.09
C LEU A 136 18.52 4.67 3.24
N TYR A 137 19.22 3.59 3.56
CA TYR A 137 20.23 3.58 4.61
C TYR A 137 21.33 4.60 4.32
N ASP A 138 21.86 4.59 3.10
CA ASP A 138 22.91 5.53 2.69
C ASP A 138 22.43 6.98 2.76
N SER A 139 21.15 7.24 2.46
CA SER A 139 20.58 8.58 2.52
C SER A 139 20.52 9.15 3.94
N PHE A 140 20.36 8.28 4.95
CA PHE A 140 20.27 8.68 6.34
C PHE A 140 21.62 8.77 7.03
N THR A 141 22.64 8.07 6.53
CA THR A 141 23.95 8.02 7.17
C THR A 141 24.91 9.08 6.64
N LYS A 142 24.48 9.84 5.63
CA LYS A 142 25.27 10.93 5.07
C LYS A 142 24.75 12.32 5.57
#